data_6aa07cd6c591288c3c929e8ee2645135
#
_entry.id   6aa07cd6c591288c3c929e8ee2645135
#
_cell.length_a   1.000
_cell.length_b   1.000
_cell.length_c   1.000
_cell.angle_alpha   90.00
_cell.angle_beta   90.00
_cell.angle_gamma   90.00
#
_symmetry.space_group_name_H-M   'P 1'
#
loop_
_entity.id
_entity.type
_entity.pdbx_description
1 polymer ?
#
loop_
_entity_poly.entity_id
_entity_poly.type
_entity_poly.pdbx_seq_one_letter_code
_entity_poly.pdbx_strand_id
1 'polypeptide(L)'
;CSKVLVPLDWDDPNGPAITLALKRKPAESSSKATLFVNPGGPGGSGQEMVDSFKSSAFPNHDVIGWDPRGTGQSTHVDCGPATTMDAFFNLDASPDDEAEWKALGRGTRDFARSCRAHSGELLDHVSTIDTARDLDYLRYLVGDKKLDYLGISYGTFLGATYAELYPGRVGQMVLDSTVNITNHDTVSQSVGFDRAFGDFAKWCAKQGQRCTLGKNEAEVRKTTLNFLNHRSEEHTSEL
;
A
#
# COMPACT_ATOMS: atom_id res chain seq x y z
N CYS A 1 0.45 9.14 -20.10
CA CYS A 1 1.52 8.50 -19.29
C CYS A 1 2.82 9.23 -19.55
N SER A 2 3.64 9.36 -18.54
CA SER A 2 4.98 9.96 -18.60
C SER A 2 5.91 9.22 -17.66
N LYS A 3 7.20 9.42 -17.85
CA LYS A 3 8.24 8.95 -16.93
C LYS A 3 9.09 10.13 -16.49
N VAL A 4 9.47 10.15 -15.21
CA VAL A 4 10.30 11.19 -14.61
C VAL A 4 11.49 10.51 -13.95
N LEU A 5 12.69 11.07 -14.13
CA LEU A 5 13.88 10.64 -13.40
C LEU A 5 13.96 11.40 -12.07
N VAL A 6 14.20 10.66 -11.00
CA VAL A 6 14.48 11.19 -9.67
C VAL A 6 15.77 10.56 -9.13
N PRO A 7 16.49 11.22 -8.21
CA PRO A 7 17.64 10.59 -7.56
C PRO A 7 17.25 9.27 -6.87
N LEU A 8 18.11 8.26 -6.95
CA LEU A 8 17.99 7.08 -6.08
C LEU A 8 18.08 7.52 -4.63
N ASP A 9 19.14 8.24 -4.29
CA ASP A 9 19.36 8.86 -2.98
C ASP A 9 19.14 10.37 -3.06
N TRP A 10 18.19 10.88 -2.29
CA TRP A 10 17.91 12.31 -2.20
C TRP A 10 19.00 13.12 -1.46
N ASP A 11 19.88 12.42 -0.73
CA ASP A 11 21.03 13.04 -0.07
C ASP A 11 22.26 13.10 -1.00
N ASP A 12 22.25 12.32 -2.12
CA ASP A 12 23.18 12.42 -3.25
C ASP A 12 22.43 12.62 -4.58
N PRO A 13 21.91 13.81 -4.87
CA PRO A 13 21.06 14.04 -6.05
C PRO A 13 21.82 13.99 -7.38
N ASN A 14 23.13 13.91 -7.39
CA ASN A 14 23.97 13.75 -8.58
C ASN A 14 24.41 12.29 -8.81
N GLY A 15 24.05 11.39 -7.91
CA GLY A 15 24.29 9.96 -7.98
C GLY A 15 23.36 9.22 -8.96
N PRO A 16 23.19 7.91 -8.77
CA PRO A 16 22.29 7.12 -9.59
C PRO A 16 20.85 7.66 -9.56
N ALA A 17 20.13 7.49 -10.69
CA ALA A 17 18.74 7.92 -10.82
C ALA A 17 17.82 6.73 -11.05
N ILE A 18 16.58 6.84 -10.59
CA ILE A 18 15.48 5.90 -10.82
C ILE A 18 14.36 6.58 -11.61
N THR A 19 13.49 5.76 -12.18
CA THR A 19 12.35 6.25 -12.97
C THR A 19 11.07 6.13 -12.17
N LEU A 20 10.29 7.21 -12.13
CA LEU A 20 8.89 7.19 -11.68
C LEU A 20 7.96 7.18 -12.89
N ALA A 21 6.96 6.31 -12.88
CA ALA A 21 5.92 6.24 -13.89
C ALA A 21 4.66 6.97 -13.41
N LEU A 22 4.14 7.86 -14.27
CA LEU A 22 3.01 8.74 -13.95
C LEU A 22 1.92 8.64 -15.00
N LYS A 23 0.70 8.88 -14.56
CA LYS A 23 -0.48 9.05 -15.41
C LYS A 23 -1.18 10.35 -15.05
N ARG A 24 -1.56 11.11 -16.09
CA ARG A 24 -2.33 12.34 -15.94
C ARG A 24 -3.69 12.18 -16.63
N LYS A 25 -4.74 12.61 -15.95
CA LYS A 25 -6.07 12.85 -16.50
C LYS A 25 -6.28 14.37 -16.53
N PRO A 26 -6.41 14.98 -17.70
CA PRO A 26 -6.59 16.44 -17.82
C PRO A 26 -7.87 16.91 -17.14
N ALA A 27 -7.88 18.14 -16.67
CA ALA A 27 -9.07 18.85 -16.21
C ALA A 27 -10.14 18.92 -17.31
N GLU A 28 -11.40 18.95 -16.91
CA GLU A 28 -12.54 19.13 -17.83
C GLU A 28 -12.70 20.59 -18.30
N SER A 29 -12.14 21.53 -17.54
CA SER A 29 -12.06 22.95 -17.83
C SER A 29 -10.60 23.39 -17.91
N SER A 30 -10.33 24.71 -18.04
CA SER A 30 -8.95 25.20 -17.96
C SER A 30 -8.35 24.85 -16.59
N SER A 31 -7.32 24.00 -16.59
CA SER A 31 -6.63 23.59 -15.37
C SER A 31 -6.01 24.78 -14.66
N LYS A 32 -6.14 24.82 -13.33
CA LYS A 32 -5.53 25.85 -12.48
C LYS A 32 -4.62 25.26 -11.41
N ALA A 33 -4.72 23.96 -11.16
CA ALA A 33 -3.91 23.24 -10.18
C ALA A 33 -3.84 21.75 -10.54
N THR A 34 -2.94 21.03 -9.91
CA THR A 34 -2.82 19.57 -10.02
C THR A 34 -3.26 18.91 -8.73
N LEU A 35 -4.17 17.97 -8.81
CA LEU A 35 -4.49 17.06 -7.72
C LEU A 35 -3.64 15.80 -7.84
N PHE A 36 -2.74 15.59 -6.92
CA PHE A 36 -2.00 14.33 -6.81
C PHE A 36 -2.81 13.30 -6.02
N VAL A 37 -2.86 12.06 -6.48
CA VAL A 37 -3.65 10.99 -5.85
C VAL A 37 -2.79 9.77 -5.54
N ASN A 38 -3.02 9.14 -4.38
CA ASN A 38 -2.34 7.93 -3.96
C ASN A 38 -3.33 6.98 -3.26
N PRO A 39 -3.50 5.73 -3.75
CA PRO A 39 -4.45 4.76 -3.19
C PRO A 39 -3.98 4.12 -1.88
N GLY A 40 -2.71 4.25 -1.53
CA GLY A 40 -2.13 3.61 -0.35
C GLY A 40 -1.50 2.26 -0.65
N GLY A 41 -1.73 1.31 0.20
CA GLY A 41 -1.08 0.00 0.26
C GLY A 41 -0.21 -0.12 1.52
N PRO A 42 1.11 0.17 1.51
CA PRO A 42 1.95 0.78 0.47
C PRO A 42 2.08 -0.04 -0.82
N GLY A 43 2.37 0.64 -1.92
CA GLY A 43 2.66 0.01 -3.22
C GLY A 43 1.49 -0.03 -4.20
N GLY A 44 0.32 0.48 -3.83
CA GLY A 44 -0.81 0.63 -4.76
C GLY A 44 -0.48 1.59 -5.91
N SER A 45 -0.89 1.22 -7.14
CA SER A 45 -0.64 2.02 -8.33
C SER A 45 -1.48 3.28 -8.36
N GLY A 46 -0.81 4.43 -8.31
CA GLY A 46 -1.46 5.71 -8.53
C GLY A 46 -1.97 5.88 -9.96
N GLN A 47 -1.33 5.24 -10.93
CA GLN A 47 -1.77 5.25 -12.32
C GLN A 47 -3.14 4.57 -12.50
N GLU A 48 -3.34 3.41 -11.85
CA GLU A 48 -4.62 2.68 -11.86
C GLU A 48 -5.72 3.49 -11.13
N MET A 49 -5.36 4.18 -10.04
CA MET A 49 -6.30 5.07 -9.36
C MET A 49 -6.81 6.17 -10.29
N VAL A 50 -5.94 6.76 -11.14
CA VAL A 50 -6.34 7.78 -12.11
C VAL A 50 -7.35 7.24 -13.13
N ASP A 51 -7.24 5.97 -13.53
CA ASP A 51 -8.19 5.35 -14.48
C ASP A 51 -9.61 5.28 -13.92
N SER A 52 -9.72 4.94 -12.66
CA SER A 52 -11.00 4.83 -11.94
C SER A 52 -11.49 6.17 -11.36
N PHE A 53 -10.66 7.22 -11.38
CA PHE A 53 -10.95 8.49 -10.73
C PHE A 53 -12.04 9.29 -11.46
N LYS A 54 -13.07 9.68 -10.71
CA LYS A 54 -14.16 10.52 -11.23
C LYS A 54 -13.75 11.99 -11.24
N SER A 55 -13.11 12.45 -12.32
CA SER A 55 -12.61 13.83 -12.47
C SER A 55 -13.70 14.90 -12.40
N SER A 56 -14.96 14.54 -12.66
CA SER A 56 -16.09 15.48 -12.54
C SER A 56 -16.25 16.09 -11.14
N ALA A 57 -15.72 15.46 -10.09
CA ALA A 57 -15.68 16.04 -8.75
C ALA A 57 -14.62 17.17 -8.63
N PHE A 58 -13.65 17.21 -9.53
CA PHE A 58 -12.52 18.16 -9.54
C PHE A 58 -12.32 18.76 -10.95
N PRO A 59 -13.33 19.44 -11.53
CA PRO A 59 -13.34 19.80 -12.93
C PRO A 59 -12.22 20.79 -13.34
N ASN A 60 -11.63 21.47 -12.36
CA ASN A 60 -10.56 22.46 -12.56
C ASN A 60 -9.16 21.93 -12.24
N HIS A 61 -9.02 20.62 -11.93
CA HIS A 61 -7.74 20.02 -11.60
C HIS A 61 -7.32 19.00 -12.64
N ASP A 62 -6.07 19.06 -13.05
CA ASP A 62 -5.43 17.89 -13.63
C ASP A 62 -5.24 16.85 -12.50
N VAL A 63 -5.62 15.62 -12.74
CA VAL A 63 -5.40 14.55 -11.76
C VAL A 63 -4.17 13.76 -12.15
N ILE A 64 -3.18 13.69 -11.26
CA ILE A 64 -1.94 12.93 -11.46
C ILE A 64 -1.83 11.85 -10.39
N GLY A 65 -1.68 10.60 -10.85
CA GLY A 65 -1.25 9.48 -10.04
C GLY A 65 0.09 8.95 -10.55
N TRP A 66 0.90 8.48 -9.64
CA TRP A 66 2.19 7.87 -9.95
C TRP A 66 2.33 6.54 -9.19
N ASP A 67 3.15 5.67 -9.74
CA ASP A 67 3.61 4.50 -8.99
C ASP A 67 4.79 4.95 -8.13
N PRO A 68 4.73 4.81 -6.80
CA PRO A 68 5.83 5.18 -5.93
C PRO A 68 7.13 4.43 -6.29
N ARG A 69 8.27 4.97 -5.89
CA ARG A 69 9.56 4.26 -5.98
C ARG A 69 9.45 2.87 -5.36
N GLY A 70 10.04 1.88 -5.99
CA GLY A 70 9.96 0.49 -5.56
C GLY A 70 8.71 -0.26 -6.03
N THR A 71 7.78 0.37 -6.78
CA THR A 71 6.50 -0.25 -7.12
C THR A 71 6.09 -0.09 -8.59
N GLY A 72 5.19 -0.96 -9.04
CA GLY A 72 4.47 -0.86 -10.31
C GLY A 72 5.37 -0.70 -11.54
N GLN A 73 5.08 0.30 -12.37
CA GLN A 73 5.84 0.63 -13.58
C GLN A 73 6.99 1.62 -13.34
N SER A 74 7.15 2.10 -12.12
CA SER A 74 8.36 2.80 -11.66
C SER A 74 9.52 1.82 -11.54
N THR A 75 10.74 2.31 -11.30
CA THR A 75 11.82 1.41 -10.86
C THR A 75 11.35 0.69 -9.62
N HIS A 76 11.09 -0.61 -9.75
CA HIS A 76 10.43 -1.43 -8.73
C HIS A 76 11.41 -2.38 -8.03
N VAL A 77 11.04 -2.79 -6.83
CA VAL A 77 11.74 -3.84 -6.09
C VAL A 77 11.50 -5.17 -6.78
N ASP A 78 12.59 -5.84 -7.16
CA ASP A 78 12.60 -7.20 -7.68
C ASP A 78 13.16 -8.13 -6.59
N CYS A 79 12.45 -9.19 -6.28
CA CYS A 79 12.87 -10.21 -5.32
C CYS A 79 13.23 -11.56 -5.99
N GLY A 80 13.38 -11.55 -7.30
CA GLY A 80 13.76 -12.73 -8.08
C GLY A 80 12.55 -13.46 -8.70
N PRO A 81 12.72 -14.73 -9.07
CA PRO A 81 11.70 -15.47 -9.81
C PRO A 81 10.43 -15.70 -8.99
N ALA A 82 9.30 -15.95 -9.69
CA ALA A 82 8.00 -16.22 -9.07
C ALA A 82 8.07 -17.33 -8.00
N THR A 83 8.91 -18.35 -8.22
CA THR A 83 9.12 -19.43 -7.23
C THR A 83 9.65 -18.93 -5.88
N THR A 84 10.40 -17.82 -5.83
CA THR A 84 10.83 -17.19 -4.57
C THR A 84 9.65 -16.53 -3.86
N MET A 85 8.77 -15.87 -4.62
CA MET A 85 7.55 -15.27 -4.10
C MET A 85 6.60 -16.36 -3.58
N ASP A 86 6.39 -17.42 -4.36
CA ASP A 86 5.54 -18.55 -3.99
C ASP A 86 6.06 -19.22 -2.70
N ALA A 87 7.37 -19.47 -2.61
CA ALA A 87 7.99 -20.04 -1.42
C ALA A 87 7.79 -19.17 -0.15
N PHE A 88 7.81 -17.84 -0.31
CA PHE A 88 7.59 -16.93 0.80
C PHE A 88 6.11 -16.84 1.20
N PHE A 89 5.20 -16.70 0.22
CA PHE A 89 3.77 -16.54 0.50
C PHE A 89 3.08 -17.83 0.94
N ASN A 90 3.69 -19.00 0.70
CA ASN A 90 3.23 -20.31 1.20
C ASN A 90 3.77 -20.63 2.61
N LEU A 91 4.55 -19.75 3.24
CA LEU A 91 4.95 -19.94 4.64
C LEU A 91 3.74 -19.79 5.56
N ASP A 92 3.69 -20.62 6.59
CA ASP A 92 2.74 -20.42 7.66
C ASP A 92 3.06 -19.11 8.41
N ALA A 93 2.15 -18.13 8.28
CA ALA A 93 2.26 -16.83 8.93
C ALA A 93 1.76 -16.83 10.40
N SER A 94 1.20 -17.95 10.86
CA SER A 94 0.65 -18.14 12.22
C SER A 94 1.23 -19.37 12.90
N PRO A 95 2.56 -19.49 13.00
CA PRO A 95 3.23 -20.71 13.47
C PRO A 95 2.78 -21.10 14.88
N ASP A 96 2.41 -22.36 15.05
CA ASP A 96 1.93 -22.93 16.31
C ASP A 96 3.03 -23.66 17.10
N ASP A 97 4.11 -24.06 16.39
CA ASP A 97 5.22 -24.78 17.01
C ASP A 97 6.60 -24.20 16.66
N GLU A 98 7.64 -24.76 17.30
CA GLU A 98 9.02 -24.29 17.12
C GLU A 98 9.58 -24.58 15.72
N ALA A 99 9.12 -25.63 15.05
CA ALA A 99 9.57 -26.00 13.71
C ALA A 99 9.03 -25.01 12.68
N GLU A 100 7.77 -24.65 12.81
CA GLU A 100 7.10 -23.63 11.99
C GLU A 100 7.71 -22.24 12.18
N TRP A 101 7.98 -21.84 13.45
CA TRP A 101 8.72 -20.61 13.75
C TRP A 101 10.09 -20.58 13.08
N LYS A 102 10.82 -21.70 13.10
CA LYS A 102 12.11 -21.81 12.42
C LYS A 102 11.97 -21.76 10.91
N ALA A 103 10.92 -22.38 10.36
CA ALA A 103 10.62 -22.35 8.91
C ALA A 103 10.30 -20.93 8.45
N LEU A 104 9.37 -20.23 9.12
CA LEU A 104 9.02 -18.84 8.86
C LEU A 104 10.27 -17.95 8.93
N GLY A 105 11.08 -18.09 9.98
CA GLY A 105 12.31 -17.30 10.13
C GLY A 105 13.38 -17.60 9.07
N ARG A 106 13.49 -18.81 8.56
CA ARG A 106 14.38 -19.14 7.41
C ARG A 106 13.85 -18.53 6.14
N GLY A 107 12.59 -18.80 5.78
CA GLY A 107 11.98 -18.33 4.55
C GLY A 107 11.97 -16.81 4.43
N THR A 108 11.66 -16.10 5.53
CA THR A 108 11.74 -14.63 5.57
C THR A 108 13.17 -14.13 5.29
N ARG A 109 14.20 -14.75 5.87
CA ARG A 109 15.60 -14.37 5.59
C ARG A 109 16.01 -14.68 4.16
N ASP A 110 15.56 -15.79 3.61
CA ASP A 110 15.89 -16.20 2.25
C ASP A 110 15.23 -15.27 1.23
N PHE A 111 13.97 -14.89 1.46
CA PHE A 111 13.26 -13.88 0.69
C PHE A 111 13.97 -12.51 0.75
N ALA A 112 14.31 -12.03 1.94
CA ALA A 112 15.02 -10.77 2.11
C ALA A 112 16.38 -10.76 1.40
N ARG A 113 17.13 -11.87 1.42
CA ARG A 113 18.39 -12.01 0.68
C ARG A 113 18.17 -11.98 -0.83
N SER A 114 17.12 -12.63 -1.31
CA SER A 114 16.76 -12.58 -2.74
C SER A 114 16.44 -11.18 -3.20
N CYS A 115 15.59 -10.46 -2.45
CA CYS A 115 15.29 -9.06 -2.75
C CYS A 115 16.56 -8.19 -2.79
N ARG A 116 17.47 -8.36 -1.82
CA ARG A 116 18.75 -7.62 -1.80
C ARG A 116 19.62 -7.95 -2.99
N ALA A 117 19.68 -9.22 -3.42
CA ALA A 117 20.49 -9.64 -4.55
C ALA A 117 19.98 -9.07 -5.90
N HIS A 118 18.67 -8.90 -6.06
CA HIS A 118 18.06 -8.43 -7.31
C HIS A 118 17.81 -6.92 -7.34
N SER A 119 17.53 -6.30 -6.21
CA SER A 119 17.22 -4.86 -6.13
C SER A 119 18.37 -3.99 -5.62
N GLY A 120 19.41 -4.59 -5.03
CA GLY A 120 20.59 -3.86 -4.58
C GLY A 120 20.27 -2.69 -3.65
N GLU A 121 20.87 -1.53 -3.97
CA GLU A 121 20.75 -0.30 -3.20
C GLU A 121 19.33 0.29 -3.19
N LEU A 122 18.50 -0.04 -4.18
CA LEU A 122 17.12 0.47 -4.21
C LEU A 122 16.37 0.20 -2.90
N LEU A 123 16.63 -0.95 -2.25
CA LEU A 123 15.97 -1.31 -0.98
C LEU A 123 16.25 -0.35 0.17
N ASP A 124 17.36 0.38 0.12
CA ASP A 124 17.74 1.35 1.14
C ASP A 124 17.03 2.70 0.95
N HIS A 125 16.42 2.90 -0.22
CA HIS A 125 15.83 4.17 -0.67
C HIS A 125 14.34 4.07 -1.05
N VAL A 126 13.60 3.10 -0.51
CA VAL A 126 12.14 2.95 -0.72
C VAL A 126 11.32 3.41 0.49
N SER A 127 11.84 4.36 1.25
CA SER A 127 11.17 4.90 2.43
C SER A 127 10.00 5.84 2.08
N THR A 128 9.09 6.04 3.04
CA THR A 128 8.02 7.04 2.92
C THR A 128 8.59 8.45 2.78
N ILE A 129 9.73 8.73 3.43
CA ILE A 129 10.42 10.03 3.35
C ILE A 129 10.90 10.28 1.93
N ASP A 130 11.55 9.30 1.28
CA ASP A 130 12.01 9.43 -0.09
C ASP A 130 10.84 9.57 -1.06
N THR A 131 9.76 8.83 -0.83
CA THR A 131 8.51 8.96 -1.61
C THR A 131 7.87 10.35 -1.46
N ALA A 132 7.93 10.95 -0.27
CA ALA A 132 7.46 12.32 -0.05
C ALA A 132 8.35 13.37 -0.74
N ARG A 133 9.66 13.13 -0.79
CA ARG A 133 10.62 13.96 -1.57
C ARG A 133 10.34 13.83 -3.07
N ASP A 134 10.03 12.64 -3.57
CA ASP A 134 9.57 12.43 -4.95
C ASP A 134 8.32 13.25 -5.24
N LEU A 135 7.33 13.19 -4.36
CA LEU A 135 6.06 13.91 -4.50
C LEU A 135 6.28 15.43 -4.57
N ASP A 136 7.19 15.96 -3.74
CA ASP A 136 7.54 17.37 -3.81
C ASP A 136 8.22 17.75 -5.13
N TYR A 137 9.07 16.89 -5.65
CA TYR A 137 9.70 17.10 -6.93
C TYR A 137 8.68 17.04 -8.09
N LEU A 138 7.74 16.10 -8.05
CA LEU A 138 6.66 16.02 -9.03
C LEU A 138 5.77 17.29 -9.00
N ARG A 139 5.43 17.79 -7.79
CA ARG A 139 4.74 19.08 -7.62
C ARG A 139 5.51 20.22 -8.28
N TYR A 140 6.82 20.26 -8.04
CA TYR A 140 7.70 21.29 -8.65
C TYR A 140 7.70 21.21 -10.18
N LEU A 141 7.77 20.01 -10.75
CA LEU A 141 7.81 19.82 -12.20
C LEU A 141 6.52 20.26 -12.92
N VAL A 142 5.38 20.15 -12.25
CA VAL A 142 4.11 20.68 -12.82
C VAL A 142 3.92 22.17 -12.59
N GLY A 143 4.83 22.82 -11.86
CA GLY A 143 4.83 24.28 -11.62
C GLY A 143 3.94 24.73 -10.46
N ASP A 144 3.41 23.82 -9.67
CA ASP A 144 2.52 24.13 -8.56
C ASP A 144 3.34 24.60 -7.33
N LYS A 145 2.95 25.74 -6.76
CA LYS A 145 3.58 26.28 -5.56
C LYS A 145 3.26 25.48 -4.30
N LYS A 146 2.06 24.88 -4.27
CA LYS A 146 1.53 24.07 -3.16
C LYS A 146 1.00 22.77 -3.71
N LEU A 147 1.04 21.73 -2.87
CA LEU A 147 0.55 20.40 -3.18
C LEU A 147 -0.93 20.29 -2.83
N ASP A 148 -1.78 20.05 -3.84
CA ASP A 148 -3.13 19.54 -3.62
C ASP A 148 -3.08 18.01 -3.72
N TYR A 149 -3.59 17.31 -2.69
CA TYR A 149 -3.34 15.89 -2.52
C TYR A 149 -4.55 15.14 -1.97
N LEU A 150 -4.82 13.98 -2.53
CA LEU A 150 -5.76 12.99 -2.00
C LEU A 150 -5.03 11.69 -1.72
N GLY A 151 -4.90 11.34 -0.46
CA GLY A 151 -4.33 10.07 0.00
C GLY A 151 -5.36 9.19 0.68
N ILE A 152 -5.37 7.90 0.34
CA ILE A 152 -6.25 6.90 0.95
C ILE A 152 -5.39 5.89 1.71
N SER A 153 -5.82 5.44 2.90
CA SER A 153 -5.11 4.43 3.69
C SER A 153 -3.66 4.82 3.95
N TYR A 154 -2.64 4.03 3.53
CA TYR A 154 -1.23 4.41 3.62
C TYR A 154 -0.93 5.74 2.90
N GLY A 155 -1.68 6.11 1.87
CA GLY A 155 -1.56 7.42 1.24
C GLY A 155 -1.77 8.59 2.22
N THR A 156 -2.48 8.35 3.33
CA THR A 156 -2.62 9.35 4.41
C THR A 156 -1.35 9.49 5.22
N PHE A 157 -0.61 8.40 5.44
CA PHE A 157 0.72 8.44 6.06
C PHE A 157 1.72 9.20 5.17
N LEU A 158 1.72 8.94 3.87
CA LEU A 158 2.54 9.67 2.90
C LEU A 158 2.20 11.17 2.92
N GLY A 159 0.91 11.54 2.87
CA GLY A 159 0.47 12.93 2.92
C GLY A 159 0.85 13.64 4.21
N ALA A 160 0.71 12.98 5.36
CA ALA A 160 1.14 13.53 6.65
C ALA A 160 2.66 13.69 6.74
N THR A 161 3.43 12.71 6.23
CA THR A 161 4.90 12.82 6.13
C THR A 161 5.31 13.98 5.24
N TYR A 162 4.64 14.18 4.10
CA TYR A 162 4.86 15.33 3.24
C TYR A 162 4.59 16.65 3.96
N ALA A 163 3.48 16.75 4.69
CA ALA A 163 3.11 17.95 5.42
C ALA A 163 4.13 18.31 6.53
N GLU A 164 4.70 17.31 7.18
CA GLU A 164 5.77 17.49 8.17
C GLU A 164 7.08 17.98 7.51
N LEU A 165 7.46 17.37 6.37
CA LEU A 165 8.70 17.76 5.68
C LEU A 165 8.59 19.12 4.99
N TYR A 166 7.41 19.46 4.47
CA TYR A 166 7.20 20.65 3.64
C TYR A 166 5.97 21.48 4.07
N PRO A 167 5.85 21.93 5.32
CA PRO A 167 4.64 22.60 5.83
C PRO A 167 4.27 23.85 5.03
N GLY A 168 5.26 24.58 4.49
CA GLY A 168 5.03 25.74 3.64
C GLY A 168 4.53 25.44 2.23
N ARG A 169 4.55 24.16 1.81
CA ARG A 169 4.15 23.71 0.47
C ARG A 169 2.83 22.95 0.44
N VAL A 170 2.17 22.80 1.57
CA VAL A 170 0.85 22.15 1.65
C VAL A 170 -0.22 23.07 1.09
N GLY A 171 -1.01 22.55 0.15
CA GLY A 171 -2.22 23.14 -0.41
C GLY A 171 -3.48 22.54 0.23
N GLN A 172 -4.41 22.09 -0.61
CA GLN A 172 -5.58 21.34 -0.16
C GLN A 172 -5.22 19.87 -0.02
N MET A 173 -5.47 19.30 1.16
CA MET A 173 -5.11 17.92 1.44
C MET A 173 -6.31 17.17 2.03
N VAL A 174 -6.66 16.06 1.38
CA VAL A 174 -7.68 15.12 1.86
C VAL A 174 -6.98 13.80 2.21
N LEU A 175 -7.15 13.37 3.45
CA LEU A 175 -6.59 12.14 3.99
C LEU A 175 -7.74 11.23 4.41
N ASP A 176 -8.07 10.27 3.55
CA ASP A 176 -9.20 9.36 3.75
C ASP A 176 -8.74 8.03 4.36
N SER A 177 -9.44 7.55 5.39
CA SER A 177 -9.07 6.33 6.14
C SER A 177 -7.68 6.46 6.77
N THR A 178 -7.51 7.48 7.62
CA THR A 178 -6.22 7.90 8.18
C THR A 178 -5.53 6.81 8.99
N VAL A 179 -4.25 6.62 8.68
CA VAL A 179 -3.32 5.80 9.47
C VAL A 179 -2.78 6.66 10.62
N ASN A 180 -2.69 6.08 11.83
CA ASN A 180 -2.03 6.75 12.95
C ASN A 180 -0.52 6.80 12.71
N ILE A 181 0.02 7.97 12.44
CA ILE A 181 1.46 8.17 12.17
C ILE A 181 2.33 8.20 13.43
N THR A 182 1.72 8.34 14.60
CA THR A 182 2.44 8.41 15.89
C THR A 182 2.54 7.07 16.60
N ASN A 183 1.73 6.10 16.17
CA ASN A 183 1.70 4.77 16.76
C ASN A 183 1.55 3.71 15.66
N HIS A 184 2.61 2.93 15.43
CA HIS A 184 2.62 1.79 14.52
C HIS A 184 2.04 0.52 15.16
N ASP A 185 1.09 0.66 16.10
CA ASP A 185 0.48 -0.46 16.79
C ASP A 185 -0.45 -1.27 15.86
N THR A 186 0.07 -2.37 15.36
CA THR A 186 -0.70 -3.34 14.56
C THR A 186 -1.79 -4.04 15.37
N VAL A 187 -1.69 -4.06 16.70
CA VAL A 187 -2.70 -4.65 17.59
C VAL A 187 -4.03 -3.89 17.47
N SER A 188 -3.98 -2.57 17.37
CA SER A 188 -5.19 -1.75 17.18
C SER A 188 -5.93 -2.11 15.89
N GLN A 189 -5.22 -2.41 14.81
CA GLN A 189 -5.81 -2.83 13.54
C GLN A 189 -6.44 -4.23 13.66
N SER A 190 -5.77 -5.18 14.30
CA SER A 190 -6.29 -6.53 14.54
C SER A 190 -7.57 -6.51 15.38
N VAL A 191 -7.61 -5.69 16.43
CA VAL A 191 -8.82 -5.47 17.25
C VAL A 191 -9.95 -4.88 16.41
N GLY A 192 -9.63 -3.94 15.51
CA GLY A 192 -10.61 -3.37 14.58
C GLY A 192 -11.21 -4.42 13.64
N PHE A 193 -10.38 -5.30 13.08
CA PHE A 193 -10.83 -6.41 12.23
C PHE A 193 -11.65 -7.44 13.00
N ASP A 194 -11.25 -7.81 14.23
CA ASP A 194 -12.04 -8.74 15.06
C ASP A 194 -13.42 -8.15 15.37
N ARG A 195 -13.49 -6.86 15.68
CA ARG A 195 -14.77 -6.17 15.89
C ARG A 195 -15.64 -6.20 14.63
N ALA A 196 -15.07 -5.86 13.47
CA ALA A 196 -15.79 -5.90 12.20
C ALA A 196 -16.28 -7.32 11.87
N PHE A 197 -15.48 -8.34 12.16
CA PHE A 197 -15.88 -9.73 12.02
C PHE A 197 -17.02 -10.09 12.98
N GLY A 198 -16.99 -9.60 14.21
CA GLY A 198 -18.10 -9.76 15.17
C GLY A 198 -19.40 -9.16 14.66
N ASP A 199 -19.33 -7.96 14.07
CA ASP A 199 -20.53 -7.31 13.51
C ASP A 199 -21.05 -8.05 12.27
N PHE A 200 -20.15 -8.56 11.39
CA PHE A 200 -20.51 -9.48 10.32
C PHE A 200 -21.19 -10.75 10.87
N ALA A 201 -20.66 -11.37 11.91
CA ALA A 201 -21.20 -12.59 12.49
C ALA A 201 -22.62 -12.36 13.06
N LYS A 202 -22.86 -11.24 13.72
CA LYS A 202 -24.20 -10.82 14.19
C LYS A 202 -25.16 -10.59 13.03
N TRP A 203 -24.68 -9.94 11.97
CA TRP A 203 -25.47 -9.71 10.76
C TRP A 203 -25.85 -11.04 10.08
N CYS A 204 -24.85 -11.93 9.88
CA CYS A 204 -25.04 -13.25 9.25
C CYS A 204 -26.10 -14.08 9.99
N ALA A 205 -26.00 -14.17 11.31
CA ALA A 205 -26.94 -14.92 12.14
C ALA A 205 -28.41 -14.48 11.97
N LYS A 206 -28.65 -13.22 11.59
CA LYS A 206 -29.99 -12.65 11.34
C LYS A 206 -30.49 -12.94 9.92
N GLN A 207 -29.67 -13.41 8.99
CA GLN A 207 -30.05 -13.62 7.59
C GLN A 207 -30.75 -14.96 7.34
N GLY A 208 -30.80 -15.86 8.31
CA GLY A 208 -31.41 -17.20 8.17
C GLY A 208 -30.77 -17.98 7.02
N GLN A 209 -31.56 -18.44 6.06
CA GLN A 209 -31.06 -19.26 4.94
C GLN A 209 -30.08 -18.53 3.98
N ARG A 210 -29.97 -17.20 4.04
CA ARG A 210 -29.05 -16.45 3.19
C ARG A 210 -27.60 -16.46 3.73
N CYS A 211 -27.43 -16.79 5.02
CA CYS A 211 -26.11 -16.97 5.61
C CYS A 211 -26.17 -18.19 6.55
N THR A 212 -25.61 -19.31 6.10
CA THR A 212 -25.73 -20.62 6.75
C THR A 212 -24.60 -20.93 7.73
N LEU A 213 -23.76 -19.94 8.06
CA LEU A 213 -22.58 -20.15 8.93
C LEU A 213 -22.95 -20.38 10.41
N GLY A 214 -24.12 -19.94 10.85
CA GLY A 214 -24.57 -20.16 12.23
C GLY A 214 -25.82 -19.35 12.58
N LYS A 215 -26.46 -19.69 13.70
CA LYS A 215 -27.69 -19.08 14.18
C LYS A 215 -27.46 -17.92 15.18
N ASN A 216 -26.24 -17.77 15.65
CA ASN A 216 -25.77 -16.71 16.55
C ASN A 216 -24.31 -16.35 16.25
N GLU A 217 -23.82 -15.27 16.84
CA GLU A 217 -22.46 -14.77 16.64
C GLU A 217 -21.41 -15.86 16.91
N ALA A 218 -21.54 -16.58 18.03
CA ALA A 218 -20.54 -17.59 18.42
C ALA A 218 -20.45 -18.77 17.44
N GLU A 219 -21.60 -19.22 16.93
CA GLU A 219 -21.63 -20.28 15.92
C GLU A 219 -21.01 -19.82 14.60
N VAL A 220 -21.33 -18.59 14.13
CA VAL A 220 -20.75 -18.04 12.92
C VAL A 220 -19.23 -17.93 13.05
N ARG A 221 -18.73 -17.37 14.16
CA ARG A 221 -17.30 -17.28 14.45
C ARG A 221 -16.64 -18.66 14.43
N LYS A 222 -17.21 -19.62 15.15
CA LYS A 222 -16.67 -20.98 15.23
C LYS A 222 -16.62 -21.65 13.86
N THR A 223 -17.71 -21.58 13.08
CA THR A 223 -17.76 -22.17 11.74
C THR A 223 -16.71 -21.58 10.81
N THR A 224 -16.56 -20.24 10.84
CA THR A 224 -15.57 -19.55 10.00
C THR A 224 -14.14 -19.92 10.40
N LEU A 225 -13.82 -19.91 11.71
CA LEU A 225 -12.49 -20.29 12.19
C LEU A 225 -12.16 -21.74 11.86
N ASN A 226 -13.10 -22.68 12.05
CA ASN A 226 -12.89 -24.07 11.66
C ASN A 226 -12.60 -24.21 10.16
N PHE A 227 -13.31 -23.47 9.31
CA PHE A 227 -13.07 -23.48 7.86
C PHE A 227 -11.66 -22.97 7.52
N LEU A 228 -11.22 -21.89 8.14
CA LEU A 228 -9.88 -21.31 7.92
C LEU A 228 -8.78 -22.28 8.39
N ASN A 229 -8.95 -22.89 9.58
CA ASN A 229 -7.95 -23.83 10.13
C ASN A 229 -7.81 -25.09 9.27
N HIS A 230 -8.91 -25.67 8.80
CA HIS A 230 -8.83 -26.84 7.89
C HIS A 230 -8.16 -26.53 6.56
N ARG A 231 -8.31 -25.29 6.04
CA ARG A 231 -7.62 -24.90 4.80
C ARG A 231 -6.10 -24.73 5.01
N SER A 232 -5.65 -24.32 6.18
CA SER A 232 -4.22 -24.27 6.48
C SER A 232 -3.59 -25.67 6.60
N GLU A 233 -4.31 -26.64 7.18
CA GLU A 233 -3.86 -28.04 7.28
C GLU A 233 -3.76 -28.76 5.92
N GLU A 234 -4.69 -28.50 4.99
CA GLU A 234 -4.65 -29.08 3.64
C GLU A 234 -3.45 -28.58 2.81
N HIS A 235 -3.06 -27.32 2.94
CA HIS A 235 -1.89 -26.79 2.23
C HIS A 235 -0.55 -27.31 2.76
N THR A 236 -0.46 -27.71 4.01
CA THR A 236 0.76 -28.28 4.60
C THR A 236 0.93 -29.78 4.31
N SER A 237 -0.13 -30.47 3.89
CA SER A 237 -0.10 -31.91 3.59
C SER A 237 0.23 -32.25 2.12
N GLU A 238 0.24 -31.29 1.21
CA GLU A 238 0.54 -31.47 -0.21
C GLU A 238 1.96 -31.04 -0.62
N LEU A 239 2.83 -30.63 0.34
CA LEU A 239 4.24 -30.33 0.18
C LEU A 239 5.14 -31.40 0.81
#